data_c89593c579fdbb176649f17f19c80181
#
_entry.id   c89593c579fdbb176649f17f19c80181
#
_cell.length_a   1.000
_cell.length_b   1.000
_cell.length_c   1.000
_cell.angle_alpha   90.00
_cell.angle_beta   90.00
_cell.angle_gamma   90.00
#
_symmetry.space_group_name_H-M   'P 1'
#
loop_
_entity.id
_entity.type
_entity.pdbx_description
1 polymer ?
#
loop_
_entity_poly.entity_id
_entity_poly.type
_entity_poly.pdbx_seq_one_letter_code
_entity_poly.pdbx_strand_id
1 'polypeptide(L)'
;MKINTGVLLAGGTGSRLAPSTNIVNKHFLNIFDKPMIYYSLSILLLLKIRNIKIIVDSDSKDILEKLLGTGDEFGISVDYIVQDKPLGLPHAINNIFVKDSKLENFAVVLGDNFLHGREFFNNFYELIDLEKSNIFFQKVNNPQDFGVLHLDEEQNLIDIVEKPKDFISDLAVTGIYTFDDKFFQYFKSIDLSDRNEFEIADILKLYMKDKSLNHIYLGRGMTWMDMGSNESLLNCSNFVRTIQERQNILVNSPHEVAFRNGWINEEQIEKLYRDNNQSTYFQTLYKNIQSIY
;
A
#
# COMPACT_ATOMS: atom_id res chain seq x y z
N MET A 1 -6.37 16.06 -13.84
CA MET A 1 -5.75 16.14 -12.49
C MET A 1 -4.74 14.99 -12.37
N LYS A 2 -3.76 15.06 -11.47
CA LYS A 2 -2.78 14.00 -11.25
C LYS A 2 -2.70 13.74 -9.75
N ILE A 3 -2.58 12.48 -9.34
CA ILE A 3 -2.32 12.13 -7.94
C ILE A 3 -0.85 12.46 -7.63
N ASN A 4 -0.63 13.40 -6.74
CA ASN A 4 0.72 13.88 -6.41
C ASN A 4 1.21 13.42 -5.03
N THR A 5 0.29 12.97 -4.16
CA THR A 5 0.60 12.53 -2.81
C THR A 5 0.23 11.08 -2.60
N GLY A 6 1.14 10.31 -2.04
CA GLY A 6 0.93 8.95 -1.59
C GLY A 6 0.88 8.90 -0.07
N VAL A 7 -0.07 8.17 0.46
CA VAL A 7 -0.21 7.88 1.88
C VAL A 7 0.11 6.41 2.11
N LEU A 8 1.12 6.13 2.92
CA LEU A 8 1.51 4.79 3.29
C LEU A 8 1.19 4.56 4.77
N LEU A 9 0.34 3.58 5.05
CA LEU A 9 -0.05 3.27 6.42
C LEU A 9 0.86 2.19 7.03
N ALA A 10 1.74 2.61 7.91
CA ALA A 10 2.70 1.76 8.59
C ALA A 10 2.44 1.63 10.09
N GLY A 11 1.24 2.00 10.53
CA GLY A 11 0.76 1.81 11.90
C GLY A 11 0.07 0.45 12.12
N GLY A 12 -0.28 0.19 13.38
CA GLY A 12 -1.02 -1.00 13.77
C GLY A 12 -0.19 -2.05 14.50
N THR A 13 -0.83 -2.75 15.43
CA THR A 13 -0.18 -3.65 16.41
C THR A 13 0.37 -4.95 15.80
N GLY A 14 -0.15 -5.38 14.63
CA GLY A 14 0.27 -6.65 14.01
C GLY A 14 0.03 -7.88 14.86
N SER A 15 -1.00 -7.89 15.70
CA SER A 15 -1.25 -8.93 16.73
C SER A 15 -1.29 -10.36 16.20
N ARG A 16 -1.73 -10.55 14.94
CA ARG A 16 -1.76 -11.87 14.27
C ARG A 16 -0.35 -12.43 13.97
N LEU A 17 0.68 -11.59 14.02
CA LEU A 17 2.09 -11.93 13.78
C LEU A 17 2.91 -12.05 15.07
N ALA A 18 2.25 -11.99 16.26
CA ALA A 18 2.91 -12.25 17.52
C ALA A 18 3.50 -13.68 17.53
N PRO A 19 4.65 -13.92 18.24
CA PRO A 19 5.35 -12.99 19.13
C PRO A 19 6.32 -12.00 18.44
N SER A 20 6.58 -12.11 17.13
CA SER A 20 7.55 -11.26 16.43
C SER A 20 7.19 -9.77 16.56
N THR A 21 5.91 -9.45 16.46
CA THR A 21 5.39 -8.08 16.56
C THR A 21 5.32 -7.52 17.99
N ASN A 22 5.66 -8.32 19.00
CA ASN A 22 5.90 -7.82 20.36
C ASN A 22 7.25 -7.07 20.49
N ILE A 23 8.14 -7.24 19.50
CA ILE A 23 9.50 -6.67 19.52
C ILE A 23 9.63 -5.58 18.45
N VAL A 24 9.07 -5.82 17.26
CA VAL A 24 9.17 -4.90 16.13
C VAL A 24 7.82 -4.74 15.44
N ASN A 25 7.56 -3.57 14.87
CA ASN A 25 6.39 -3.36 14.03
C ASN A 25 6.44 -4.31 12.82
N LYS A 26 5.28 -4.85 12.41
CA LYS A 26 5.16 -5.83 11.31
C LYS A 26 5.82 -5.37 10.00
N HIS A 27 5.82 -4.08 9.71
CA HIS A 27 6.35 -3.50 8.47
C HIS A 27 7.88 -3.63 8.33
N PHE A 28 8.59 -3.98 9.44
CA PHE A 28 10.02 -4.30 9.43
C PHE A 28 10.30 -5.80 9.23
N LEU A 29 9.29 -6.66 9.30
CA LEU A 29 9.47 -8.09 9.04
C LEU A 29 9.88 -8.29 7.58
N ASN A 30 10.86 -9.17 7.37
CA ASN A 30 11.34 -9.48 6.04
C ASN A 30 10.32 -10.32 5.26
N ILE A 31 10.10 -9.92 4.02
CA ILE A 31 9.47 -10.70 2.99
C ILE A 31 10.57 -11.09 2.00
N PHE A 32 11.08 -12.30 2.12
CA PHE A 32 12.23 -12.83 1.38
C PHE A 32 13.52 -12.01 1.61
N ASP A 33 13.78 -10.96 0.83
CA ASP A 33 15.07 -10.26 0.76
C ASP A 33 15.07 -8.81 1.29
N LYS A 34 13.90 -8.28 1.66
CA LYS A 34 13.75 -6.89 2.11
C LYS A 34 12.55 -6.69 3.04
N PRO A 35 12.49 -5.60 3.81
CA PRO A 35 11.38 -5.33 4.72
C PRO A 35 10.03 -5.20 3.98
N MET A 36 8.96 -5.64 4.65
CA MET A 36 7.58 -5.57 4.14
C MET A 36 7.22 -4.18 3.58
N ILE A 37 7.60 -3.12 4.29
CA ILE A 37 7.30 -1.73 3.88
C ILE A 37 7.86 -1.37 2.50
N TYR A 38 8.95 -1.99 2.05
CA TYR A 38 9.53 -1.73 0.73
C TYR A 38 8.60 -2.14 -0.40
N TYR A 39 7.84 -3.22 -0.20
CA TYR A 39 6.86 -3.68 -1.21
C TYR A 39 5.73 -2.68 -1.37
N SER A 40 5.14 -2.23 -0.25
CA SER A 40 4.04 -1.27 -0.26
C SER A 40 4.50 0.13 -0.73
N LEU A 41 5.69 0.57 -0.32
CA LEU A 41 6.31 1.80 -0.83
C LEU A 41 6.49 1.72 -2.35
N SER A 42 6.98 0.58 -2.86
CA SER A 42 7.19 0.39 -4.29
C SER A 42 5.91 0.54 -5.10
N ILE A 43 4.73 0.22 -4.54
CA ILE A 43 3.45 0.44 -5.22
C ILE A 43 3.29 1.93 -5.52
N LEU A 44 3.48 2.81 -4.55
CA LEU A 44 3.38 4.26 -4.74
C LEU A 44 4.40 4.79 -5.76
N LEU A 45 5.64 4.27 -5.71
CA LEU A 45 6.69 4.67 -6.66
C LEU A 45 6.38 4.19 -8.09
N LEU A 46 5.80 3.01 -8.25
CA LEU A 46 5.34 2.49 -9.54
C LEU A 46 4.18 3.34 -10.11
N LEU A 47 3.34 3.91 -9.25
CA LEU A 47 2.32 4.90 -9.63
C LEU A 47 2.90 6.30 -9.91
N LYS A 48 4.23 6.46 -9.92
CA LYS A 48 4.95 7.72 -10.18
C LYS A 48 4.71 8.81 -9.12
N ILE A 49 4.42 8.43 -7.89
CA ILE A 49 4.18 9.35 -6.78
C ILE A 49 5.49 9.55 -6.01
N ARG A 50 5.89 10.81 -5.81
CA ARG A 50 7.15 11.16 -5.13
C ARG A 50 6.97 11.82 -3.76
N ASN A 51 5.83 12.42 -3.49
CA ASN A 51 5.52 12.99 -2.18
C ASN A 51 4.79 11.92 -1.35
N ILE A 52 5.47 11.38 -0.36
CA ILE A 52 4.98 10.25 0.45
C ILE A 52 4.77 10.71 1.90
N LYS A 53 3.57 10.48 2.41
CA LYS A 53 3.23 10.68 3.82
C LYS A 53 3.08 9.31 4.47
N ILE A 54 3.94 9.00 5.45
CA ILE A 54 3.92 7.72 6.16
C ILE A 54 3.24 7.91 7.50
N ILE A 55 2.13 7.20 7.72
CA ILE A 55 1.45 7.18 9.01
C ILE A 55 2.02 6.01 9.82
N VAL A 56 2.52 6.31 11.01
CA VAL A 56 3.25 5.37 11.85
C VAL A 56 2.88 5.58 13.32
N ASP A 57 3.01 4.53 14.13
CA ASP A 57 2.97 4.66 15.58
C ASP A 57 4.24 5.34 16.13
N SER A 58 4.16 5.89 17.36
CA SER A 58 5.28 6.60 17.99
C SER A 58 6.55 5.76 18.14
N ASP A 59 6.40 4.48 18.46
CA ASP A 59 7.51 3.57 18.76
C ASP A 59 8.28 3.16 17.51
N SER A 60 7.59 3.12 16.36
CA SER A 60 8.16 2.72 15.07
C SER A 60 8.76 3.88 14.27
N LYS A 61 8.44 5.13 14.63
CA LYS A 61 8.83 6.32 13.85
C LYS A 61 10.34 6.40 13.66
N ASP A 62 11.11 6.33 14.75
CA ASP A 62 12.58 6.48 14.69
C ASP A 62 13.24 5.37 13.86
N ILE A 63 12.65 4.17 13.85
CA ILE A 63 13.15 3.04 13.07
C ILE A 63 12.86 3.28 11.58
N LEU A 64 11.65 3.76 11.24
CA LEU A 64 11.31 4.12 9.86
C LEU A 64 12.16 5.28 9.34
N GLU A 65 12.41 6.29 10.16
CA GLU A 65 13.31 7.39 9.82
C GLU A 65 14.75 6.92 9.56
N LYS A 66 15.23 5.91 10.28
CA LYS A 66 16.54 5.28 10.00
C LYS A 66 16.54 4.47 8.72
N LEU A 67 15.41 3.84 8.36
CA LEU A 67 15.30 2.97 7.19
C LEU A 67 15.10 3.76 5.89
N LEU A 68 14.28 4.80 5.91
CA LEU A 68 13.84 5.52 4.71
C LEU A 68 14.36 6.97 4.66
N GLY A 69 14.86 7.50 5.77
CA GLY A 69 15.34 8.87 5.89
C GLY A 69 14.29 9.90 5.47
N THR A 70 14.70 10.92 4.76
CA THR A 70 13.84 11.90 4.09
C THR A 70 13.34 11.43 2.73
N GLY A 71 13.73 10.21 2.28
CA GLY A 71 13.40 9.64 0.99
C GLY A 71 14.45 9.89 -0.11
N ASP A 72 15.54 10.59 0.21
CA ASP A 72 16.58 10.98 -0.77
C ASP A 72 17.20 9.77 -1.47
N GLU A 73 17.35 8.64 -0.77
CA GLU A 73 17.88 7.40 -1.32
C GLU A 73 17.01 6.84 -2.46
N PHE A 74 15.73 7.21 -2.47
CA PHE A 74 14.76 6.81 -3.51
C PHE A 74 14.36 7.97 -4.43
N GLY A 75 14.95 9.15 -4.26
CA GLY A 75 14.59 10.35 -5.00
C GLY A 75 13.15 10.82 -4.78
N ILE A 76 12.61 10.60 -3.60
CA ILE A 76 11.27 10.99 -3.14
C ILE A 76 11.36 11.92 -1.93
N SER A 77 10.24 12.47 -1.50
CA SER A 77 10.10 13.18 -0.23
C SER A 77 9.24 12.36 0.71
N VAL A 78 9.68 12.14 1.94
CA VAL A 78 8.97 11.39 2.97
C VAL A 78 8.70 12.27 4.18
N ASP A 79 7.41 12.39 4.54
CA ASP A 79 6.95 13.00 5.78
C ASP A 79 6.37 11.93 6.71
N TYR A 80 6.76 11.95 7.98
CA TYR A 80 6.25 11.01 8.99
C TYR A 80 5.17 11.66 9.85
N ILE A 81 4.04 10.97 9.98
CA ILE A 81 2.87 11.42 10.73
C ILE A 81 2.58 10.39 11.80
N VAL A 82 2.74 10.79 13.06
CA VAL A 82 2.46 9.90 14.19
C VAL A 82 0.95 9.80 14.40
N GLN A 83 0.46 8.57 14.51
CA GLN A 83 -0.87 8.24 14.94
C GLN A 83 -0.83 7.77 16.39
N ASP A 84 -1.33 8.58 17.32
CA ASP A 84 -1.27 8.27 18.76
C ASP A 84 -2.26 7.16 19.17
N LYS A 85 -3.37 7.01 18.43
CA LYS A 85 -4.44 6.04 18.73
C LYS A 85 -4.82 5.26 17.48
N PRO A 86 -4.82 3.92 17.53
CA PRO A 86 -5.20 3.07 16.39
C PRO A 86 -6.74 2.99 16.25
N LEU A 87 -7.37 4.09 15.87
CA LEU A 87 -8.83 4.20 15.70
C LEU A 87 -9.30 3.93 14.27
N GLY A 88 -8.58 3.09 13.53
CA GLY A 88 -8.95 2.67 12.19
C GLY A 88 -8.30 3.51 11.07
N LEU A 89 -8.49 3.05 9.83
CA LEU A 89 -7.88 3.62 8.63
C LEU A 89 -8.34 5.07 8.36
N PRO A 90 -9.63 5.41 8.41
CA PRO A 90 -10.05 6.79 8.18
C PRO A 90 -9.48 7.79 9.19
N HIS A 91 -9.37 7.40 10.46
CA HIS A 91 -8.76 8.24 11.49
C HIS A 91 -7.27 8.51 11.18
N ALA A 92 -6.54 7.47 10.77
CA ALA A 92 -5.14 7.59 10.38
C ALA A 92 -4.95 8.60 9.25
N ILE A 93 -5.76 8.50 8.19
CA ILE A 93 -5.71 9.42 7.04
C ILE A 93 -6.09 10.85 7.46
N ASN A 94 -7.11 11.00 8.32
CA ASN A 94 -7.52 12.32 8.78
C ASN A 94 -6.43 13.07 9.57
N ASN A 95 -5.52 12.37 10.24
CA ASN A 95 -4.38 12.98 10.92
C ASN A 95 -3.42 13.71 9.96
N ILE A 96 -3.41 13.34 8.67
CA ILE A 96 -2.65 14.05 7.64
C ILE A 96 -3.26 15.42 7.40
N PHE A 97 -4.58 15.51 7.27
CA PHE A 97 -5.30 16.75 6.97
C PHE A 97 -5.14 17.78 8.09
N VAL A 98 -5.03 17.35 9.34
CA VAL A 98 -4.77 18.24 10.48
C VAL A 98 -3.41 18.96 10.32
N LYS A 99 -2.43 18.32 9.67
CA LYS A 99 -1.09 18.88 9.43
C LYS A 99 -0.97 19.58 8.07
N ASP A 100 -1.70 19.12 7.06
CA ASP A 100 -1.64 19.62 5.69
C ASP A 100 -3.04 19.69 5.08
N SER A 101 -3.69 20.86 5.28
CA SER A 101 -5.05 21.12 4.79
C SER A 101 -5.18 21.27 3.26
N LYS A 102 -4.06 21.12 2.51
CA LYS A 102 -4.02 21.26 1.04
C LYS A 102 -4.02 19.91 0.31
N LEU A 103 -4.25 18.82 1.04
CA LEU A 103 -4.30 17.49 0.43
C LEU A 103 -5.60 17.37 -0.42
N GLU A 104 -5.44 17.38 -1.74
CA GLU A 104 -6.56 17.32 -2.69
C GLU A 104 -6.81 15.87 -3.15
N ASN A 105 -5.97 15.37 -4.09
CA ASN A 105 -6.07 14.01 -4.61
C ASN A 105 -4.86 13.20 -4.15
N PHE A 106 -5.12 12.06 -3.51
CA PHE A 106 -4.06 11.22 -2.95
C PHE A 106 -4.35 9.73 -3.13
N ALA A 107 -3.28 8.95 -3.26
CA ALA A 107 -3.36 7.50 -3.21
C ALA A 107 -3.04 7.01 -1.80
N VAL A 108 -3.73 5.98 -1.36
CA VAL A 108 -3.49 5.30 -0.09
C VAL A 108 -3.07 3.86 -0.35
N VAL A 109 -2.01 3.42 0.32
CA VAL A 109 -1.56 2.02 0.30
C VAL A 109 -1.37 1.57 1.75
N LEU A 110 -1.95 0.43 2.10
CA LEU A 110 -1.68 -0.21 3.39
C LEU A 110 -0.28 -0.83 3.37
N GLY A 111 0.46 -0.64 4.46
CA GLY A 111 1.87 -1.03 4.56
C GLY A 111 2.15 -2.53 4.54
N ASP A 112 1.12 -3.35 4.68
CA ASP A 112 1.15 -4.81 4.58
C ASP A 112 0.56 -5.35 3.27
N ASN A 113 0.36 -4.49 2.28
CA ASN A 113 -0.14 -4.90 0.98
C ASN A 113 1.00 -5.12 -0.02
N PHE A 114 0.91 -6.24 -0.69
CA PHE A 114 1.75 -6.61 -1.81
C PHE A 114 0.91 -6.61 -3.09
N LEU A 115 1.42 -6.01 -4.15
CA LEU A 115 0.80 -6.03 -5.47
C LEU A 115 1.85 -6.27 -6.54
N HIS A 116 1.68 -7.29 -7.35
CA HIS A 116 2.58 -7.63 -8.46
C HIS A 116 1.79 -7.88 -9.73
N GLY A 117 2.32 -7.38 -10.85
CA GLY A 117 1.76 -7.50 -12.18
C GLY A 117 2.00 -6.20 -12.95
N ARG A 118 2.09 -6.29 -14.27
CA ARG A 118 2.52 -5.17 -15.11
C ARG A 118 1.33 -4.28 -15.53
N GLU A 119 0.20 -4.88 -15.81
CA GLU A 119 -0.93 -4.22 -16.47
C GLU A 119 -1.47 -3.06 -15.65
N PHE A 120 -1.69 -3.27 -14.36
CA PHE A 120 -2.18 -2.25 -13.44
C PHE A 120 -1.30 -0.99 -13.44
N PHE A 121 0.02 -1.17 -13.26
CA PHE A 121 0.93 -0.03 -13.15
C PHE A 121 1.12 0.72 -14.47
N ASN A 122 1.07 0.03 -15.59
CA ASN A 122 1.18 0.66 -16.91
C ASN A 122 -0.05 1.50 -17.26
N ASN A 123 -1.23 1.01 -16.87
CA ASN A 123 -2.52 1.58 -17.26
C ASN A 123 -3.23 2.29 -16.11
N PHE A 124 -2.56 2.53 -14.98
CA PHE A 124 -3.19 3.06 -13.76
C PHE A 124 -4.03 4.30 -14.02
N TYR A 125 -3.47 5.30 -14.70
CA TYR A 125 -4.17 6.56 -15.01
C TYR A 125 -5.26 6.43 -16.08
N GLU A 126 -5.31 5.31 -16.80
CA GLU A 126 -6.41 4.97 -17.72
C GLU A 126 -7.53 4.20 -17.02
N LEU A 127 -7.20 3.47 -15.96
CA LEU A 127 -8.15 2.67 -15.17
C LEU A 127 -8.93 3.51 -14.18
N ILE A 128 -8.30 4.52 -13.58
CA ILE A 128 -8.94 5.35 -12.56
C ILE A 128 -9.76 6.47 -13.16
N ASP A 129 -10.83 6.84 -12.47
CA ASP A 129 -11.57 8.06 -12.71
C ASP A 129 -11.04 9.15 -11.75
N LEU A 130 -10.38 10.18 -12.29
CA LEU A 130 -9.77 11.25 -11.49
C LEU A 130 -10.80 12.23 -10.88
N GLU A 131 -12.06 12.14 -11.28
CA GLU A 131 -13.16 12.90 -10.71
C GLU A 131 -13.88 12.13 -9.59
N LYS A 132 -13.46 10.88 -9.35
CA LYS A 132 -14.01 9.98 -8.33
C LYS A 132 -12.92 9.42 -7.44
N SER A 133 -13.34 8.95 -6.28
CA SER A 133 -12.53 8.01 -5.50
C SER A 133 -12.54 6.65 -6.16
N ASN A 134 -11.41 5.94 -6.10
CA ASN A 134 -11.28 4.65 -6.72
C ASN A 134 -10.86 3.60 -5.69
N ILE A 135 -11.52 2.44 -5.76
CA ILE A 135 -11.15 1.24 -5.02
C ILE A 135 -10.78 0.13 -5.99
N PHE A 136 -9.88 -0.73 -5.57
CA PHE A 136 -9.44 -1.88 -6.34
C PHE A 136 -9.83 -3.15 -5.61
N PHE A 137 -10.31 -4.15 -6.35
CA PHE A 137 -10.76 -5.40 -5.76
C PHE A 137 -10.24 -6.62 -6.52
N GLN A 138 -10.17 -7.73 -5.80
CA GLN A 138 -9.70 -9.02 -6.30
C GLN A 138 -10.59 -10.14 -5.75
N LYS A 139 -10.69 -11.25 -6.49
CA LYS A 139 -11.29 -12.47 -5.96
C LYS A 139 -10.38 -13.15 -4.95
N VAL A 140 -10.96 -13.56 -3.83
CA VAL A 140 -10.24 -14.23 -2.74
C VAL A 140 -10.98 -15.46 -2.24
N ASN A 141 -10.27 -16.39 -1.59
CA ASN A 141 -10.86 -17.58 -0.99
C ASN A 141 -11.43 -17.35 0.42
N ASN A 142 -11.01 -16.26 1.09
CA ASN A 142 -11.35 -15.95 2.49
C ASN A 142 -11.91 -14.51 2.61
N PRO A 143 -13.04 -14.20 1.97
CA PRO A 143 -13.61 -12.84 1.93
C PRO A 143 -13.94 -12.26 3.30
N GLN A 144 -14.21 -13.11 4.31
CA GLN A 144 -14.52 -12.68 5.69
C GLN A 144 -13.39 -11.90 6.38
N ASP A 145 -12.18 -11.91 5.83
CA ASP A 145 -11.04 -11.18 6.39
C ASP A 145 -10.94 -9.72 5.90
N PHE A 146 -11.77 -9.35 4.91
CA PHE A 146 -11.66 -8.09 4.15
C PHE A 146 -12.98 -7.33 4.08
N GLY A 147 -12.92 -6.10 3.62
CA GLY A 147 -14.08 -5.41 3.09
C GLY A 147 -14.51 -6.08 1.77
N VAL A 148 -15.79 -6.41 1.64
CA VAL A 148 -16.32 -7.19 0.53
C VAL A 148 -17.31 -6.37 -0.27
N LEU A 149 -17.20 -6.41 -1.60
CA LEU A 149 -18.15 -5.77 -2.50
C LEU A 149 -19.37 -6.66 -2.71
N HIS A 150 -20.54 -6.04 -2.68
CA HIS A 150 -21.79 -6.63 -3.15
C HIS A 150 -22.19 -5.96 -4.47
N LEU A 151 -22.13 -6.72 -5.56
CA LEU A 151 -22.50 -6.26 -6.91
C LEU A 151 -23.83 -6.88 -7.32
N ASP A 152 -24.61 -6.18 -8.16
CA ASP A 152 -25.78 -6.75 -8.83
C ASP A 152 -25.39 -7.58 -10.07
N GLU A 153 -26.39 -8.11 -10.77
CA GLU A 153 -26.19 -8.90 -11.99
C GLU A 153 -25.57 -8.08 -13.13
N GLU A 154 -25.73 -6.75 -13.10
CA GLU A 154 -25.19 -5.80 -14.07
C GLU A 154 -23.79 -5.28 -13.67
N GLN A 155 -23.21 -5.82 -12.59
CA GLN A 155 -21.92 -5.43 -12.00
C GLN A 155 -21.92 -4.02 -11.39
N ASN A 156 -23.09 -3.46 -11.05
CA ASN A 156 -23.15 -2.22 -10.29
C ASN A 156 -22.91 -2.50 -8.81
N LEU A 157 -22.22 -1.59 -8.12
CA LEU A 157 -21.93 -1.69 -6.71
C LEU A 157 -23.19 -1.35 -5.89
N ILE A 158 -23.68 -2.34 -5.12
CA ILE A 158 -24.86 -2.21 -4.24
C ILE A 158 -24.43 -1.87 -2.82
N ASP A 159 -23.40 -2.53 -2.29
CA ASP A 159 -22.95 -2.33 -0.91
C ASP A 159 -21.47 -2.72 -0.74
N ILE A 160 -20.88 -2.26 0.36
CA ILE A 160 -19.54 -2.64 0.82
C ILE A 160 -19.66 -3.01 2.29
N VAL A 161 -19.29 -4.24 2.64
CA VAL A 161 -19.43 -4.75 4.00
C VAL A 161 -18.06 -5.14 4.55
N GLU A 162 -17.67 -4.52 5.65
CA GLU A 162 -16.40 -4.81 6.33
C GLU A 162 -16.51 -6.12 7.09
N LYS A 163 -15.63 -7.07 6.77
CA LYS A 163 -15.47 -8.38 7.44
C LYS A 163 -16.82 -9.07 7.72
N PRO A 164 -17.58 -9.40 6.68
CA PRO A 164 -18.93 -9.96 6.83
C PRO A 164 -18.88 -11.30 7.56
N LYS A 165 -19.85 -11.51 8.46
CA LYS A 165 -20.02 -12.81 9.16
C LYS A 165 -20.61 -13.88 8.24
N ASP A 166 -21.53 -13.47 7.38
CA ASP A 166 -22.15 -14.32 6.37
C ASP A 166 -21.50 -14.07 5.02
N PHE A 167 -21.47 -15.10 4.16
CA PHE A 167 -20.93 -14.96 2.81
C PHE A 167 -21.78 -14.00 1.97
N ILE A 168 -21.14 -12.98 1.39
CA ILE A 168 -21.75 -12.00 0.47
C ILE A 168 -21.24 -12.24 -0.94
N SER A 169 -19.91 -12.18 -1.12
CA SER A 169 -19.23 -12.45 -2.39
C SER A 169 -17.77 -12.82 -2.13
N ASP A 170 -17.06 -13.23 -3.17
CA ASP A 170 -15.61 -13.47 -3.13
C ASP A 170 -14.76 -12.23 -3.53
N LEU A 171 -15.38 -11.04 -3.63
CA LEU A 171 -14.78 -9.81 -4.14
C LEU A 171 -14.25 -8.95 -3.00
N ALA A 172 -13.00 -9.15 -2.63
CA ALA A 172 -12.35 -8.38 -1.55
C ALA A 172 -11.80 -7.05 -2.06
N VAL A 173 -12.06 -5.97 -1.32
CA VAL A 173 -11.41 -4.67 -1.52
C VAL A 173 -9.96 -4.80 -1.08
N THR A 174 -9.05 -4.38 -1.93
CA THR A 174 -7.62 -4.34 -1.60
C THR A 174 -7.28 -3.17 -0.69
N GLY A 175 -6.08 -3.16 -0.13
CA GLY A 175 -5.60 -2.03 0.65
C GLY A 175 -5.00 -0.89 -0.19
N ILE A 176 -5.54 -0.68 -1.38
CA ILE A 176 -5.11 0.38 -2.31
C ILE A 176 -6.33 1.22 -2.67
N TYR A 177 -6.21 2.54 -2.52
CA TYR A 177 -7.31 3.48 -2.74
C TYR A 177 -6.80 4.75 -3.39
N THR A 178 -7.70 5.49 -4.07
CA THR A 178 -7.48 6.91 -4.35
C THR A 178 -8.66 7.72 -3.84
N PHE A 179 -8.39 8.84 -3.21
CA PHE A 179 -9.40 9.71 -2.64
C PHE A 179 -9.19 11.15 -3.09
N ASP A 180 -10.28 11.93 -3.05
CA ASP A 180 -10.27 13.39 -3.13
C ASP A 180 -10.42 14.00 -1.72
N ASP A 181 -10.49 15.33 -1.63
CA ASP A 181 -10.64 16.09 -0.38
C ASP A 181 -11.99 15.89 0.32
N LYS A 182 -13.01 15.36 -0.36
CA LYS A 182 -14.30 14.99 0.25
C LYS A 182 -14.13 13.95 1.35
N PHE A 183 -13.06 13.14 1.28
CA PHE A 183 -12.72 12.17 2.32
C PHE A 183 -12.81 12.79 3.72
N PHE A 184 -12.27 14.00 3.89
CA PHE A 184 -12.21 14.68 5.19
C PHE A 184 -13.56 15.22 5.65
N GLN A 185 -14.47 15.52 4.71
CA GLN A 185 -15.85 15.87 5.02
C GLN A 185 -16.63 14.63 5.46
N TYR A 186 -16.49 13.53 4.75
CA TYR A 186 -17.13 12.24 5.08
C TYR A 186 -16.64 11.69 6.41
N PHE A 187 -15.35 11.83 6.71
CA PHE A 187 -14.80 11.40 8.01
C PHE A 187 -15.53 12.06 9.20
N LYS A 188 -15.98 13.31 9.07
CA LYS A 188 -16.73 14.00 10.11
C LYS A 188 -18.18 13.47 10.29
N SER A 189 -18.63 12.64 9.37
CA SER A 189 -20.02 12.13 9.30
C SER A 189 -20.13 10.65 9.66
N ILE A 190 -19.02 10.00 10.00
CA ILE A 190 -19.02 8.60 10.42
C ILE A 190 -18.70 8.48 11.92
N ASP A 191 -19.21 7.43 12.54
CA ASP A 191 -19.02 7.11 13.95
C ASP A 191 -18.11 5.88 14.12
N LEU A 192 -17.70 5.61 15.36
CA LEU A 192 -16.96 4.40 15.70
C LEU A 192 -17.89 3.18 15.58
N SER A 193 -17.35 2.11 14.97
CA SER A 193 -18.02 0.81 14.90
C SER A 193 -17.99 0.08 16.26
N ASP A 194 -18.67 -1.08 16.33
CA ASP A 194 -18.61 -2.00 17.49
C ASP A 194 -17.18 -2.47 17.81
N ARG A 195 -16.24 -2.32 16.85
CA ARG A 195 -14.81 -2.62 17.03
C ARG A 195 -14.03 -1.45 17.63
N ASN A 196 -14.67 -0.33 17.94
CA ASN A 196 -14.05 0.94 18.32
C ASN A 196 -13.09 1.49 17.25
N GLU A 197 -13.40 1.28 15.98
CA GLU A 197 -12.65 1.79 14.83
C GLU A 197 -13.57 2.59 13.89
N PHE A 198 -13.05 3.62 13.26
CA PHE A 198 -13.67 4.20 12.08
C PHE A 198 -13.41 3.29 10.89
N GLU A 199 -14.49 2.83 10.24
CA GLU A 199 -14.37 1.86 9.15
C GLU A 199 -14.21 2.56 7.80
N ILE A 200 -13.30 2.03 6.99
CA ILE A 200 -13.15 2.55 5.62
C ILE A 200 -14.41 2.28 4.78
N ALA A 201 -15.10 1.19 5.05
CA ALA A 201 -16.35 0.85 4.37
C ALA A 201 -17.41 1.94 4.53
N ASP A 202 -17.48 2.61 5.69
CA ASP A 202 -18.45 3.69 5.92
C ASP A 202 -18.12 4.92 5.07
N ILE A 203 -16.85 5.28 4.94
CA ILE A 203 -16.40 6.32 4.00
C ILE A 203 -16.78 5.97 2.56
N LEU A 204 -16.49 4.72 2.15
CA LEU A 204 -16.79 4.26 0.80
C LEU A 204 -18.30 4.26 0.49
N LYS A 205 -19.15 3.95 1.48
CA LYS A 205 -20.61 4.05 1.35
C LYS A 205 -21.08 5.49 1.12
N LEU A 206 -20.42 6.47 1.72
CA LEU A 206 -20.73 7.89 1.46
C LEU A 206 -20.35 8.28 0.03
N TYR A 207 -19.17 7.88 -0.43
CA TYR A 207 -18.79 8.06 -1.84
C TYR A 207 -19.74 7.35 -2.82
N MET A 208 -20.18 6.14 -2.48
CA MET A 208 -21.15 5.38 -3.27
C MET A 208 -22.50 6.11 -3.35
N LYS A 209 -23.00 6.63 -2.21
CA LYS A 209 -24.26 7.40 -2.14
C LYS A 209 -24.20 8.64 -3.02
N ASP A 210 -23.06 9.31 -3.09
CA ASP A 210 -22.83 10.49 -3.91
C ASP A 210 -22.46 10.16 -5.37
N LYS A 211 -22.49 8.85 -5.75
CA LYS A 211 -22.11 8.37 -7.08
C LYS A 211 -20.69 8.77 -7.51
N SER A 212 -19.83 9.01 -6.53
CA SER A 212 -18.44 9.43 -6.70
C SER A 212 -17.43 8.34 -6.31
N LEU A 213 -17.85 7.06 -6.33
CA LEU A 213 -16.99 5.89 -6.15
C LEU A 213 -16.90 5.11 -7.46
N ASN A 214 -15.66 4.81 -7.86
CA ASN A 214 -15.35 3.88 -8.95
C ASN A 214 -14.73 2.60 -8.36
N HIS A 215 -15.08 1.42 -8.87
CA HIS A 215 -14.56 0.14 -8.44
C HIS A 215 -13.91 -0.60 -9.60
N ILE A 216 -12.67 -1.04 -9.41
CA ILE A 216 -11.81 -1.55 -10.47
C ILE A 216 -11.35 -2.96 -10.12
N TYR A 217 -11.69 -3.93 -10.96
CA TYR A 217 -11.19 -5.29 -10.84
C TYR A 217 -9.73 -5.36 -11.28
N LEU A 218 -8.84 -5.89 -10.42
CA LEU A 218 -7.41 -6.01 -10.75
C LEU A 218 -7.15 -7.00 -11.89
N GLY A 219 -8.02 -7.98 -12.08
CA GLY A 219 -7.99 -8.86 -13.24
C GLY A 219 -6.93 -9.97 -13.18
N ARG A 220 -6.84 -10.72 -14.28
CA ARG A 220 -5.85 -11.79 -14.44
C ARG A 220 -4.45 -11.22 -14.61
N GLY A 221 -3.45 -11.94 -14.11
CA GLY A 221 -2.05 -11.50 -14.20
C GLY A 221 -1.63 -10.53 -13.10
N MET A 222 -2.60 -10.05 -12.30
CA MET A 222 -2.31 -9.29 -11.07
C MET A 222 -2.35 -10.23 -9.87
N THR A 223 -1.36 -10.10 -9.00
CA THR A 223 -1.30 -10.81 -7.71
C THR A 223 -1.34 -9.79 -6.59
N TRP A 224 -2.39 -9.83 -5.80
CA TRP A 224 -2.52 -9.08 -4.57
C TRP A 224 -2.47 -10.02 -3.37
N MET A 225 -1.73 -9.65 -2.33
CA MET A 225 -1.65 -10.38 -1.06
C MET A 225 -1.67 -9.39 0.11
N ASP A 226 -2.45 -9.71 1.14
CA ASP A 226 -2.33 -9.12 2.48
C ASP A 226 -1.27 -9.90 3.25
N MET A 227 -0.26 -9.22 3.80
CA MET A 227 0.83 -9.84 4.56
C MET A 227 0.57 -9.76 6.07
N GLY A 228 -0.68 -9.84 6.49
CA GLY A 228 -1.13 -9.65 7.88
C GLY A 228 -1.12 -10.91 8.75
N SER A 229 -0.79 -12.10 8.23
CA SER A 229 -0.70 -13.36 8.97
C SER A 229 0.60 -14.10 8.68
N ASN A 230 0.99 -15.05 9.54
CA ASN A 230 2.20 -15.87 9.33
C ASN A 230 2.13 -16.66 8.03
N GLU A 231 0.95 -17.19 7.69
CA GLU A 231 0.74 -17.95 6.46
C GLU A 231 0.86 -17.06 5.23
N SER A 232 0.17 -15.90 5.21
CA SER A 232 0.23 -14.98 4.08
C SER A 232 1.62 -14.38 3.89
N LEU A 233 2.35 -14.11 4.98
CA LEU A 233 3.72 -13.64 4.95
C LEU A 233 4.67 -14.67 4.32
N LEU A 234 4.52 -15.96 4.71
CA LEU A 234 5.29 -17.06 4.11
C LEU A 234 4.95 -17.26 2.63
N ASN A 235 3.66 -17.23 2.28
CA ASN A 235 3.20 -17.37 0.90
C ASN A 235 3.73 -16.24 0.01
N CYS A 236 3.69 -14.98 0.49
CA CYS A 236 4.25 -13.84 -0.20
C CYS A 236 5.77 -13.98 -0.39
N SER A 237 6.51 -14.39 0.67
CA SER A 237 7.95 -14.63 0.58
C SER A 237 8.31 -15.70 -0.46
N ASN A 238 7.57 -16.80 -0.50
CA ASN A 238 7.78 -17.87 -1.48
C ASN A 238 7.45 -17.41 -2.91
N PHE A 239 6.39 -16.64 -3.08
CA PHE A 239 6.02 -16.05 -4.36
C PHE A 239 7.11 -15.11 -4.88
N VAL A 240 7.56 -14.17 -4.06
CA VAL A 240 8.63 -13.22 -4.40
C VAL A 240 9.91 -13.96 -4.78
N ARG A 241 10.34 -14.91 -3.94
CA ARG A 241 11.51 -15.75 -4.21
C ARG A 241 11.40 -16.43 -5.56
N THR A 242 10.28 -17.10 -5.83
CA THR A 242 10.07 -17.84 -7.08
C THR A 242 10.19 -16.94 -8.30
N ILE A 243 9.55 -15.77 -8.28
CA ILE A 243 9.61 -14.81 -9.39
C ILE A 243 11.03 -14.27 -9.57
N GLN A 244 11.68 -13.84 -8.48
CA GLN A 244 13.05 -13.29 -8.55
C GLN A 244 14.05 -14.32 -9.07
N GLU A 245 14.02 -15.56 -8.59
CA GLU A 245 14.91 -16.64 -9.05
C GLU A 245 14.66 -17.02 -10.51
N ARG A 246 13.40 -17.04 -10.97
CA ARG A 246 13.05 -17.45 -12.35
C ARG A 246 13.29 -16.37 -13.40
N GLN A 247 13.09 -15.12 -13.03
CA GLN A 247 13.18 -13.99 -13.97
C GLN A 247 14.47 -13.17 -13.80
N ASN A 248 15.26 -13.45 -12.75
CA ASN A 248 16.47 -12.71 -12.41
C ASN A 248 16.21 -11.19 -12.27
N ILE A 249 15.13 -10.84 -11.60
CA ILE A 249 14.69 -9.46 -11.33
C ILE A 249 14.55 -9.22 -9.82
N LEU A 250 14.39 -7.97 -9.40
CA LEU A 250 13.87 -7.64 -8.08
C LEU A 250 12.37 -7.32 -8.16
N VAL A 251 11.58 -7.99 -7.32
CA VAL A 251 10.15 -7.72 -7.22
C VAL A 251 9.92 -6.57 -6.25
N ASN A 252 9.23 -5.51 -6.69
CA ASN A 252 8.87 -4.35 -5.87
C ASN A 252 10.08 -3.81 -5.07
N SER A 253 11.18 -3.52 -5.77
CA SER A 253 12.35 -2.86 -5.20
C SER A 253 12.20 -1.34 -5.34
N PRO A 254 12.09 -0.57 -4.24
CA PRO A 254 11.94 0.87 -4.35
C PRO A 254 13.15 1.54 -4.99
N HIS A 255 14.37 1.02 -4.78
CA HIS A 255 15.58 1.53 -5.44
C HIS A 255 15.55 1.29 -6.95
N GLU A 256 15.19 0.07 -7.39
CA GLU A 256 15.11 -0.22 -8.83
C GLU A 256 14.01 0.60 -9.50
N VAL A 257 12.84 0.75 -8.85
CA VAL A 257 11.74 1.58 -9.36
C VAL A 257 12.18 3.05 -9.45
N ALA A 258 12.85 3.57 -8.43
CA ALA A 258 13.38 4.94 -8.43
C ALA A 258 14.39 5.16 -9.56
N PHE A 259 15.32 4.23 -9.76
CA PHE A 259 16.29 4.27 -10.86
C PHE A 259 15.61 4.24 -12.23
N ARG A 260 14.69 3.30 -12.46
CA ARG A 260 13.95 3.19 -13.73
C ARG A 260 13.06 4.41 -14.01
N ASN A 261 12.63 5.11 -12.97
CA ASN A 261 11.93 6.38 -13.10
C ASN A 261 12.85 7.59 -13.35
N GLY A 262 14.18 7.40 -13.31
CA GLY A 262 15.16 8.47 -13.46
C GLY A 262 15.22 9.42 -12.24
N TRP A 263 14.77 8.96 -11.05
CA TRP A 263 14.79 9.76 -9.84
C TRP A 263 16.11 9.67 -9.07
N ILE A 264 16.81 8.56 -9.25
CA ILE A 264 18.18 8.34 -8.79
C ILE A 264 19.03 7.85 -9.95
N ASN A 265 20.34 8.00 -9.86
CA ASN A 265 21.28 7.65 -10.92
C ASN A 265 22.12 6.39 -10.58
N GLU A 266 22.93 5.94 -11.54
CA GLU A 266 23.77 4.75 -11.40
C GLU A 266 24.83 4.91 -10.28
N GLU A 267 25.41 6.10 -10.13
CA GLU A 267 26.42 6.37 -9.10
C GLU A 267 25.83 6.18 -7.69
N GLN A 268 24.58 6.59 -7.47
CA GLN A 268 23.89 6.38 -6.20
C GLN A 268 23.67 4.88 -5.92
N ILE A 269 23.27 4.09 -6.94
CA ILE A 269 23.13 2.62 -6.79
C ILE A 269 24.50 1.96 -6.55
N GLU A 270 25.54 2.39 -7.26
CA GLU A 270 26.90 1.87 -7.05
C GLU A 270 27.41 2.11 -5.64
N LYS A 271 27.12 3.30 -5.08
CA LYS A 271 27.42 3.61 -3.69
C LYS A 271 26.70 2.68 -2.73
N LEU A 272 25.38 2.48 -2.90
CA LEU A 272 24.59 1.55 -2.09
C LEU A 272 25.15 0.12 -2.14
N TYR A 273 25.55 -0.32 -3.32
CA TYR A 273 26.19 -1.65 -3.51
C TYR A 273 27.54 -1.73 -2.76
N ARG A 274 28.41 -0.72 -2.87
CA ARG A 274 29.72 -0.71 -2.17
C ARG A 274 29.54 -0.78 -0.66
N ASP A 275 28.58 0.00 -0.12
CA ASP A 275 28.29 0.07 1.31
C ASP A 275 27.65 -1.22 1.85
N ASN A 276 27.00 -2.02 0.97
CA ASN A 276 26.24 -3.21 1.33
C ASN A 276 26.59 -4.45 0.45
N ASN A 277 27.84 -4.62 0.07
CA ASN A 277 28.28 -5.60 -0.93
C ASN A 277 28.06 -7.08 -0.57
N GLN A 278 27.80 -7.41 0.69
CA GLN A 278 27.44 -8.74 1.14
C GLN A 278 25.93 -9.05 1.01
N SER A 279 25.11 -8.05 0.80
CA SER A 279 23.68 -8.22 0.63
C SER A 279 23.31 -8.68 -0.76
N THR A 280 22.61 -9.83 -0.87
CA THR A 280 22.13 -10.35 -2.15
C THR A 280 21.15 -9.39 -2.83
N TYR A 281 20.39 -8.62 -2.07
CA TYR A 281 19.49 -7.58 -2.61
C TYR A 281 20.29 -6.52 -3.39
N PHE A 282 21.32 -5.92 -2.77
CA PHE A 282 22.12 -4.88 -3.43
C PHE A 282 23.02 -5.42 -4.55
N GLN A 283 23.49 -6.65 -4.44
CA GLN A 283 24.19 -7.35 -5.54
C GLN A 283 23.29 -7.52 -6.76
N THR A 284 22.05 -7.97 -6.55
CA THR A 284 21.07 -8.16 -7.62
C THR A 284 20.65 -6.82 -8.21
N LEU A 285 20.41 -5.80 -7.36
CA LEU A 285 20.09 -4.45 -7.80
C LEU A 285 21.17 -3.90 -8.73
N TYR A 286 22.43 -3.92 -8.30
CA TYR A 286 23.54 -3.41 -9.09
C TYR A 286 23.69 -4.15 -10.42
N LYS A 287 23.58 -5.48 -10.40
CA LYS A 287 23.60 -6.30 -11.61
C LYS A 287 22.47 -5.95 -12.58
N ASN A 288 21.26 -5.74 -12.07
CA ASN A 288 20.09 -5.47 -12.91
C ASN A 288 20.15 -4.11 -13.60
N ILE A 289 20.74 -3.09 -12.97
CA ILE A 289 20.91 -1.78 -13.61
C ILE A 289 21.99 -1.78 -14.69
N GLN A 290 22.96 -2.68 -14.61
CA GLN A 290 23.99 -2.86 -15.64
C GLN A 290 23.47 -3.66 -16.86
N SER A 291 22.39 -4.39 -16.74
CA SER A 291 21.77 -5.13 -17.84
C SER A 291 20.76 -4.25 -18.57
N ILE A 292 20.94 -4.15 -19.91
CA ILE A 292 20.08 -3.35 -20.83
C ILE A 292 18.77 -4.10 -21.11
N TYR A 293 17.96 -4.43 -20.11
CA TYR A 293 16.65 -5.05 -20.33
C TYR A 293 15.54 -4.38 -19.52
#